data_893727c370e405bbd9b0c63a9d909377
#
_entry.id   893727c370e405bbd9b0c63a9d909377
#
_cell.length_a   1.000
_cell.length_b   1.000
_cell.length_c   1.000
_cell.angle_alpha   90.00
_cell.angle_beta   90.00
_cell.angle_gamma   90.00
#
_symmetry.space_group_name_H-M   'P 1'
#
loop_
_entity.id
_entity.type
_entity.pdbx_description
1 polymer ?
#
loop_
_entity_poly.entity_id
_entity_poly.type
_entity_poly.pdbx_seq_one_letter_code
_entity_poly.pdbx_strand_id
1 'polypeptide(L)'
;MDIRVTRQACCAADDQLGPLEAVYTLGEDATLAQLVQRIEASKFLQFSSTHNRLSGEVDGVCVVEVFGGWLRRAQFHVDPATPVGSVVGGRVLDFAFRHVR
;
A
#
# COMPACT_ATOMS: atom_id res chain seq x y z
N MET A 1 -6.71 -5.32 -15.24
CA MET A 1 -7.41 -4.99 -13.97
C MET A 1 -6.76 -3.76 -13.36
N ASP A 2 -7.55 -2.77 -13.07
CA ASP A 2 -7.05 -1.53 -12.47
C ASP A 2 -7.31 -1.56 -10.96
N ILE A 3 -6.25 -1.36 -10.20
CA ILE A 3 -6.30 -1.36 -8.73
C ILE A 3 -6.08 0.06 -8.25
N ARG A 4 -7.06 0.59 -7.54
CA ARG A 4 -7.00 1.92 -6.97
C ARG A 4 -6.37 1.86 -5.59
N VAL A 5 -5.34 2.68 -5.40
CA VAL A 5 -4.57 2.74 -4.15
C VAL A 5 -4.56 4.17 -3.66
N THR A 6 -4.85 4.35 -2.39
CA THR A 6 -4.78 5.65 -1.74
C THR A 6 -3.78 5.60 -0.59
N ARG A 7 -3.30 6.76 -0.16
CA ARG A 7 -2.42 6.86 1.01
C ARG A 7 -2.76 8.09 1.84
N GLN A 8 -2.52 7.98 3.13
CA GLN A 8 -2.64 9.10 4.04
C GLN A 8 -1.43 10.02 3.85
N ALA A 9 -1.65 11.34 3.91
CA ALA A 9 -0.57 12.30 3.81
C ALA A 9 0.35 12.19 5.03
N CYS A 10 1.66 12.19 4.79
CA CYS A 10 2.67 12.09 5.84
C CYS A 10 2.77 13.40 6.64
N CYS A 11 2.66 14.53 5.94
CA CYS A 11 2.71 15.87 6.53
C CYS A 11 2.06 16.85 5.55
N ALA A 12 1.92 18.10 5.96
CA ALA A 12 1.27 19.11 5.10
C ALA A 12 2.00 19.30 3.76
N ALA A 13 3.32 19.14 3.73
CA ALA A 13 4.10 19.26 2.50
C ALA A 13 3.92 18.06 1.57
N ASP A 14 3.45 16.94 2.08
CA ASP A 14 3.28 15.70 1.31
C ASP A 14 2.28 15.87 0.17
N ASP A 15 1.25 16.68 0.37
CA ASP A 15 0.27 16.98 -0.69
C ASP A 15 0.92 17.68 -1.88
N GLN A 16 2.05 18.34 -1.67
CA GLN A 16 2.80 19.03 -2.72
C GLN A 16 3.87 18.15 -3.36
N LEU A 17 4.25 17.05 -2.70
CA LEU A 17 5.32 16.17 -3.14
C LEU A 17 4.84 15.04 -4.04
N GLY A 18 3.54 14.76 -4.06
CA GLY A 18 3.02 13.70 -4.91
C GLY A 18 1.55 13.42 -4.65
N PRO A 19 0.93 12.61 -5.51
CA PRO A 19 -0.48 12.29 -5.38
C PRO A 19 -0.75 11.41 -4.17
N LEU A 20 -1.96 11.56 -3.60
CA LEU A 20 -2.46 10.69 -2.54
C LEU A 20 -3.24 9.49 -3.09
N GLU A 21 -3.34 9.39 -4.39
CA GLU A 21 -4.04 8.32 -5.08
C GLU A 21 -3.26 7.90 -6.32
N ALA A 22 -3.25 6.60 -6.59
CA ALA A 22 -2.68 6.05 -7.81
C ALA A 22 -3.50 4.86 -8.27
N VAL A 23 -3.45 4.57 -9.57
CA VAL A 23 -4.08 3.39 -10.15
C VAL A 23 -2.99 2.53 -10.76
N TYR A 24 -2.99 1.25 -10.41
CA TYR A 24 -2.04 0.28 -10.95
C TYR A 24 -2.78 -0.71 -11.82
N THR A 25 -2.34 -0.83 -13.07
CA THR A 25 -2.91 -1.80 -14.00
C THR A 25 -2.11 -3.08 -13.94
N LEU A 26 -2.77 -4.18 -13.62
CA LEU A 26 -2.17 -5.50 -13.44
C LEU A 26 -2.95 -6.54 -14.23
N GLY A 27 -2.30 -7.68 -14.50
CA GLY A 27 -2.99 -8.83 -15.06
C GLY A 27 -4.04 -9.39 -14.10
N GLU A 28 -5.02 -10.10 -14.62
CA GLU A 28 -6.13 -10.64 -13.82
C GLU A 28 -5.68 -11.66 -12.77
N ASP A 29 -4.58 -12.35 -13.03
CA ASP A 29 -3.99 -13.36 -12.14
C ASP A 29 -2.82 -12.81 -11.31
N ALA A 30 -2.60 -11.49 -11.34
CA ALA A 30 -1.58 -10.87 -10.51
C ALA A 30 -1.87 -11.07 -9.02
N THR A 31 -0.81 -11.24 -8.25
CA THR A 31 -0.91 -11.49 -6.80
C THR A 31 -0.81 -10.22 -6.00
N LEU A 32 -1.21 -10.29 -4.73
CA LEU A 32 -1.04 -9.17 -3.79
C LEU A 32 0.43 -8.77 -3.68
N ALA A 33 1.35 -9.74 -3.65
CA ALA A 33 2.79 -9.46 -3.61
C ALA A 33 3.24 -8.63 -4.81
N GLN A 34 2.73 -8.94 -6.01
CA GLN A 34 3.07 -8.18 -7.21
C GLN A 34 2.55 -6.75 -7.15
N LEU A 35 1.35 -6.55 -6.61
CA LEU A 35 0.82 -5.19 -6.41
C LEU A 35 1.71 -4.40 -5.46
N VAL A 36 2.09 -4.98 -4.32
CA VAL A 36 2.94 -4.31 -3.34
C VAL A 36 4.29 -3.96 -3.95
N GLN A 37 4.88 -4.86 -4.74
CA GLN A 37 6.14 -4.58 -5.44
C GLN A 37 6.01 -3.38 -6.39
N ARG A 38 4.90 -3.29 -7.12
CA ARG A 38 4.65 -2.16 -8.02
C ARG A 38 4.50 -0.85 -7.25
N ILE A 39 3.80 -0.89 -6.13
CA ILE A 39 3.63 0.28 -5.26
C ILE A 39 4.98 0.76 -4.73
N GLU A 40 5.81 -0.15 -4.22
CA GLU A 40 7.12 0.20 -3.69
C GLU A 40 8.06 0.72 -4.79
N ALA A 41 8.04 0.09 -5.97
CA ALA A 41 8.88 0.50 -7.09
C ALA A 41 8.51 1.88 -7.61
N SER A 42 7.25 2.27 -7.55
CA SER A 42 6.78 3.58 -8.00
C SER A 42 7.04 4.69 -6.97
N LYS A 43 7.48 4.33 -5.77
CA LYS A 43 7.73 5.26 -4.66
C LYS A 43 6.49 6.09 -4.30
N PHE A 44 5.32 5.49 -4.45
CA PHE A 44 4.06 6.13 -4.13
C PHE A 44 3.93 6.42 -2.64
N LEU A 45 4.40 5.49 -1.78
CA LEU A 45 4.30 5.63 -0.34
C LEU A 45 5.42 6.53 0.19
N GLN A 46 5.05 7.42 1.11
CA GLN A 46 5.96 8.35 1.75
C GLN A 46 6.14 7.98 3.22
N PHE A 47 7.37 8.03 3.69
CA PHE A 47 7.70 7.69 5.06
C PHE A 47 8.50 8.82 5.71
N SER A 48 8.41 8.89 7.04
CA SER A 48 9.21 9.82 7.84
C SER A 48 9.77 9.08 9.06
N SER A 49 10.58 9.76 9.85
CA SER A 49 11.13 9.17 11.07
C SER A 49 10.05 8.82 12.10
N THR A 50 8.91 9.51 12.08
CA THR A 50 7.80 9.27 12.99
C THR A 50 6.67 8.46 12.35
N HIS A 51 6.61 8.42 11.02
CA HIS A 51 5.57 7.72 10.26
C HIS A 51 6.25 6.76 9.29
N ASN A 52 6.78 5.67 9.84
CA ASN A 52 7.56 4.69 9.08
C ASN A 52 6.85 3.35 8.91
N ARG A 53 5.56 3.28 9.24
CA ARG A 53 4.75 2.08 9.09
C ARG A 53 3.38 2.47 8.54
N LEU A 54 3.02 1.84 7.43
CA LEU A 54 1.73 2.03 6.78
C LEU A 54 0.96 0.71 6.77
N SER A 55 -0.29 0.76 7.20
CA SER A 55 -1.20 -0.36 7.13
C SER A 55 -2.00 -0.25 5.84
N GLY A 56 -1.86 -1.23 4.94
CA GLY A 56 -2.67 -1.33 3.74
C GLY A 56 -3.98 -2.00 4.07
N GLU A 57 -5.09 -1.27 3.93
CA GLU A 57 -6.39 -1.71 4.38
C GLU A 57 -7.40 -1.72 3.24
N VAL A 58 -8.24 -2.74 3.23
CA VAL A 58 -9.41 -2.84 2.36
C VAL A 58 -10.63 -2.91 3.28
N ASP A 59 -11.53 -1.94 3.16
CA ASP A 59 -12.72 -1.83 4.02
C ASP A 59 -12.38 -1.85 5.51
N GLY A 60 -11.25 -1.23 5.88
CA GLY A 60 -10.83 -1.15 7.27
C GLY A 60 -10.09 -2.39 7.78
N VAL A 61 -9.91 -3.41 6.95
CA VAL A 61 -9.20 -4.64 7.33
C VAL A 61 -7.78 -4.59 6.79
N CYS A 62 -6.79 -4.70 7.66
CA CYS A 62 -5.39 -4.69 7.27
C CYS A 62 -5.04 -5.97 6.53
N VAL A 63 -4.54 -5.84 5.30
CA VAL A 63 -4.12 -6.98 4.49
C VAL A 63 -2.61 -7.02 4.30
N VAL A 64 -1.92 -5.90 4.47
CA VAL A 64 -0.47 -5.82 4.36
C VAL A 64 0.04 -4.63 5.17
N GLU A 65 1.22 -4.77 5.74
CA GLU A 65 1.94 -3.67 6.39
C GLU A 65 3.23 -3.40 5.63
N VAL A 66 3.48 -2.13 5.32
CA VAL A 66 4.69 -1.69 4.63
C VAL A 66 5.48 -0.79 5.55
N PHE A 67 6.78 -0.97 5.57
CA PHE A 67 7.68 -0.25 6.48
C PHE A 67 8.62 0.65 5.70
N GLY A 68 8.88 1.83 6.26
CA GLY A 68 9.97 2.67 5.79
C GLY A 68 11.32 2.03 6.17
N GLY A 69 12.32 2.20 5.33
CA GLY A 69 13.62 1.59 5.56
C GLY A 69 13.85 0.40 4.64
N TRP A 70 14.98 0.45 3.96
CA TRP A 70 15.29 -0.49 2.88
C TRP A 70 15.55 -1.92 3.34
N LEU A 71 15.77 -2.14 4.65
CA LEU A 71 16.01 -3.48 5.19
C LEU A 71 14.73 -4.18 5.64
N ARG A 72 13.60 -3.50 5.66
CA ARG A 72 12.35 -4.08 6.15
C ARG A 72 11.47 -4.50 4.98
N ARG A 73 10.97 -5.72 5.06
CA ARG A 73 10.05 -6.26 4.07
C ARG A 73 8.62 -6.05 4.50
N ALA A 74 7.72 -5.94 3.52
CA ALA A 74 6.30 -5.89 3.79
C ALA A 74 5.85 -7.16 4.53
N GLN A 75 4.93 -7.00 5.47
CA GLN A 75 4.31 -8.11 6.19
C GLN A 75 2.89 -8.29 5.68
N PHE A 76 2.59 -9.48 5.19
CA PHE A 76 1.27 -9.80 4.65
C PHE A 76 0.40 -10.45 5.72
N HIS A 77 -0.83 -9.96 5.85
CA HIS A 77 -1.84 -10.53 6.74
C HIS A 77 -2.78 -11.48 6.01
N VAL A 78 -2.62 -11.58 4.70
CA VAL A 78 -3.22 -12.62 3.86
C VAL A 78 -2.10 -13.24 3.03
N ASP A 79 -2.34 -14.39 2.42
CA ASP A 79 -1.33 -15.04 1.61
C ASP A 79 -0.90 -14.10 0.47
N PRO A 80 0.40 -13.75 0.37
CA PRO A 80 0.87 -12.86 -0.69
C PRO A 80 0.69 -13.42 -2.09
N ALA A 81 0.51 -14.74 -2.24
CA ALA A 81 0.20 -15.38 -3.51
C ALA A 81 -1.28 -15.29 -3.89
N THR A 82 -2.13 -14.75 -3.01
CA THR A 82 -3.56 -14.59 -3.30
C THR A 82 -3.73 -13.62 -4.46
N PRO A 83 -4.60 -13.94 -5.44
CA PRO A 83 -4.88 -13.01 -6.53
C PRO A 83 -5.38 -11.67 -5.99
N VAL A 84 -4.83 -10.58 -6.51
CA VAL A 84 -5.16 -9.25 -6.04
C VAL A 84 -6.64 -8.93 -6.20
N GLY A 85 -7.29 -9.46 -7.22
CA GLY A 85 -8.72 -9.29 -7.43
C GLY A 85 -9.57 -9.90 -6.31
N SER A 86 -9.08 -10.97 -5.66
CA SER A 86 -9.77 -11.57 -4.51
C SER A 86 -9.60 -10.74 -3.24
N VAL A 87 -8.50 -9.99 -3.12
CA VAL A 87 -8.21 -9.19 -1.94
C VAL A 87 -8.86 -7.81 -2.04
N VAL A 88 -8.66 -7.12 -3.15
CA VAL A 88 -9.14 -5.75 -3.36
C VAL A 88 -10.49 -5.72 -4.07
N GLY A 89 -10.65 -6.47 -5.14
CA GLY A 89 -11.95 -6.76 -5.76
C GLY A 89 -12.78 -5.55 -6.15
N GLY A 90 -12.22 -4.55 -6.82
CA GLY A 90 -12.94 -3.33 -7.19
C GLY A 90 -13.08 -2.31 -6.06
N ARG A 91 -12.57 -2.64 -4.86
CA ARG A 91 -12.50 -1.73 -3.73
C ARG A 91 -11.18 -0.95 -3.78
N VAL A 92 -10.94 -0.14 -2.77
CA VAL A 92 -9.73 0.68 -2.68
C VAL A 92 -8.79 0.07 -1.65
N LEU A 93 -7.51 -0.04 -1.99
CA LEU A 93 -6.46 -0.36 -1.02
C LEU A 93 -5.94 0.95 -0.46
N ASP A 94 -6.21 1.21 0.81
CA ASP A 94 -5.85 2.47 1.48
C ASP A 94 -4.70 2.24 2.46
N PHE A 95 -3.64 3.03 2.31
CA PHE A 95 -2.50 2.99 3.23
C PHE A 95 -2.63 4.10 4.27
N ALA A 96 -2.77 3.70 5.52
CA ALA A 96 -2.90 4.60 6.65
C ALA A 96 -1.74 4.41 7.61
N PHE A 97 -1.30 5.50 8.25
CA PHE A 97 -0.25 5.43 9.27
C PHE A 97 -0.78 4.77 10.53
N ARG A 98 0.03 3.89 11.09
CA ARG A 98 -0.25 3.27 12.39
C ARG A 98 0.96 3.49 13.30
N HIS A 99 0.69 3.88 14.52
CA HIS A 99 1.73 4.07 15.51
C HIS A 99 2.22 2.71 16.00
N VAL A 100 3.52 2.55 16.05
CA VAL A 100 4.15 1.38 16.64
C VAL A 100 4.17 1.60 18.15
N ARG A 101 3.57 0.70 18.86
CA ARG A 101 3.60 0.73 20.33
C ARG A 101 4.65 -0.24 20.85
#